data_dd0e0fc5a48e729323e0d2f0a8b1e947
#
_entry.id   dd0e0fc5a48e729323e0d2f0a8b1e947
#
_cell.length_a   1.000
_cell.length_b   1.000
_cell.length_c   1.000
_cell.angle_alpha   90.00
_cell.angle_beta   90.00
_cell.angle_gamma   90.00
#
_symmetry.space_group_name_H-M   'P 1'
#
loop_
_entity.id
_entity.type
_entity.pdbx_description
1 polymer ?
#
loop_
_entity_poly.entity_id
_entity_poly.type
_entity_poly.pdbx_seq_one_letter_code
_entity_poly.pdbx_strand_id
1 'polypeptide(L)'
;MYKRQHLSTDQLKTIYKDIVGSNLVVCDSAEPRLIFDLKQSGINAIPCVKKGGSVLSGIQDLLGYKLIVCGNSPNLITELNNYEWIDKGSKTIPIDDYNHLIDPLRYAKNKLDNKFFVL
;
A
#
# COMPACT_ATOMS: atom_id res chain seq x y z
N MET A 1 -7.74 6.63 0.44
CA MET A 1 -8.20 5.24 0.63
C MET A 1 -9.45 5.20 1.50
N TYR A 2 -10.43 4.43 1.07
CA TYR A 2 -11.78 4.38 1.64
C TYR A 2 -11.98 3.19 2.59
N LYS A 3 -10.99 2.86 3.42
CA LYS A 3 -11.03 1.70 4.32
C LYS A 3 -12.05 1.80 5.46
N ARG A 4 -12.53 3.00 5.80
CA ARG A 4 -13.47 3.21 6.91
C ARG A 4 -14.93 3.00 6.55
N GLN A 5 -15.21 2.75 5.26
CA GLN A 5 -16.56 2.60 4.75
C GLN A 5 -16.75 1.17 4.25
N HIS A 6 -17.88 0.58 4.63
CA HIS A 6 -18.28 -0.71 4.08
C HIS A 6 -18.85 -0.50 2.67
N LEU A 7 -17.97 -0.53 1.68
CA LEU A 7 -18.34 -0.33 0.29
C LEU A 7 -18.51 -1.67 -0.42
N SER A 8 -19.53 -1.77 -1.26
CA SER A 8 -19.66 -2.90 -2.18
C SER A 8 -18.56 -2.85 -3.24
N THR A 9 -18.29 -3.98 -3.90
CA THR A 9 -17.31 -4.04 -4.99
C THR A 9 -17.66 -3.06 -6.12
N ASP A 10 -18.95 -2.91 -6.45
CA ASP A 10 -19.37 -1.98 -7.49
C ASP A 10 -19.16 -0.52 -7.10
N GLN A 11 -19.37 -0.16 -5.85
CA GLN A 11 -19.08 1.16 -5.33
C GLN A 11 -17.57 1.47 -5.38
N LEU A 12 -16.73 0.50 -5.00
CA LEU A 12 -15.27 0.63 -5.11
C LEU A 12 -14.82 0.82 -6.55
N LYS A 13 -15.39 0.07 -7.50
CA LYS A 13 -15.08 0.21 -8.93
C LYS A 13 -15.35 1.62 -9.43
N THR A 14 -16.51 2.19 -9.08
CA THR A 14 -16.87 3.55 -9.48
C THR A 14 -15.91 4.57 -8.91
N ILE A 15 -15.60 4.50 -7.62
CA ILE A 15 -14.69 5.41 -6.94
C ILE A 15 -13.28 5.32 -7.54
N TYR A 16 -12.76 4.11 -7.74
CA TYR A 16 -11.42 3.93 -8.29
C TYR A 16 -11.32 4.42 -9.74
N LYS A 17 -12.33 4.19 -10.58
CA LYS A 17 -12.31 4.70 -11.95
C LYS A 17 -12.21 6.22 -12.00
N ASP A 18 -12.93 6.90 -11.13
CA ASP A 18 -12.91 8.37 -11.06
C ASP A 18 -11.56 8.91 -10.58
N ILE A 19 -10.91 8.21 -9.62
CA ILE A 19 -9.65 8.66 -9.02
C ILE A 19 -8.45 8.29 -9.89
N VAL A 20 -8.39 7.06 -10.37
CA VAL A 20 -7.16 6.52 -10.98
C VAL A 20 -7.17 6.57 -12.50
N GLY A 21 -8.34 6.60 -13.14
CA GLY A 21 -8.42 6.54 -14.59
C GLY A 21 -7.69 5.33 -15.15
N SER A 22 -6.69 5.56 -16.01
CA SER A 22 -5.86 4.51 -16.60
C SER A 22 -4.56 4.23 -15.83
N ASN A 23 -4.32 4.90 -14.73
CA ASN A 23 -3.11 4.70 -13.94
C ASN A 23 -3.07 3.32 -13.30
N LEU A 24 -1.85 2.84 -13.06
CA LEU A 24 -1.61 1.56 -12.40
C LEU A 24 -2.07 1.61 -10.94
N VAL A 25 -2.80 0.59 -10.52
CA VAL A 25 -3.25 0.40 -9.14
C VAL A 25 -2.59 -0.86 -8.59
N VAL A 26 -1.80 -0.70 -7.53
CA VAL A 26 -1.17 -1.82 -6.83
C VAL A 26 -2.05 -2.20 -5.65
N CYS A 27 -2.53 -3.44 -5.65
CA CYS A 27 -3.47 -3.94 -4.65
C CYS A 27 -2.80 -4.92 -3.70
N ASP A 28 -3.32 -5.04 -2.49
CA ASP A 28 -2.92 -6.10 -1.59
C ASP A 28 -3.20 -7.46 -2.23
N SER A 29 -2.19 -8.31 -2.30
CA SER A 29 -2.29 -9.64 -2.93
C SER A 29 -3.16 -10.63 -2.15
N ALA A 30 -3.56 -10.30 -0.93
CA ALA A 30 -4.46 -11.12 -0.13
C ALA A 30 -5.92 -11.13 -0.64
N GLU A 31 -6.24 -10.24 -1.59
CA GLU A 31 -7.60 -10.08 -2.15
C GLU A 31 -7.63 -10.38 -3.66
N PRO A 32 -7.28 -11.61 -4.10
CA PRO A 32 -7.18 -11.91 -5.53
C PRO A 32 -8.50 -11.77 -6.29
N ARG A 33 -9.62 -12.06 -5.62
CA ARG A 33 -10.95 -11.93 -6.22
C ARG A 33 -11.28 -10.46 -6.50
N LEU A 34 -11.00 -9.57 -5.57
CA LEU A 34 -11.21 -8.14 -5.77
C LEU A 34 -10.34 -7.61 -6.91
N ILE A 35 -9.08 -8.03 -6.99
CA ILE A 35 -8.18 -7.64 -8.07
C ILE A 35 -8.73 -8.09 -9.42
N PHE A 36 -9.21 -9.33 -9.51
CA PHE A 36 -9.85 -9.85 -10.71
C PHE A 36 -11.06 -9.00 -11.13
N ASP A 37 -11.94 -8.71 -10.17
CA ASP A 37 -13.15 -7.91 -10.44
C ASP A 37 -12.80 -6.48 -10.90
N LEU A 38 -11.78 -5.87 -10.30
CA LEU A 38 -11.30 -4.55 -10.72
C LEU A 38 -10.76 -4.58 -12.15
N LYS A 39 -9.98 -5.60 -12.51
CA LYS A 39 -9.49 -5.77 -13.88
C LYS A 39 -10.63 -5.92 -14.88
N GLN A 40 -11.64 -6.70 -14.55
CA GLN A 40 -12.80 -6.91 -15.41
C GLN A 40 -13.58 -5.62 -15.66
N SER A 41 -13.53 -4.69 -14.73
CA SER A 41 -14.18 -3.38 -14.88
C SER A 41 -13.32 -2.34 -15.61
N GLY A 42 -12.15 -2.71 -16.09
CA GLY A 42 -11.26 -1.82 -16.86
C GLY A 42 -10.24 -1.04 -16.02
N ILE A 43 -10.13 -1.36 -14.73
CA ILE A 43 -9.10 -0.77 -13.86
C ILE A 43 -7.78 -1.53 -14.07
N ASN A 44 -6.69 -0.80 -14.21
CA ASN A 44 -5.35 -1.38 -14.37
C ASN A 44 -4.80 -1.81 -13.01
N ALA A 45 -5.39 -2.87 -12.43
CA ALA A 45 -5.06 -3.38 -11.12
C ALA A 45 -4.09 -4.57 -11.20
N ILE A 46 -3.09 -4.56 -10.34
CA ILE A 46 -2.12 -5.66 -10.19
C ILE A 46 -1.93 -5.99 -8.70
N PRO A 47 -1.59 -7.24 -8.38
CA PRO A 47 -1.24 -7.58 -7.01
C PRO A 47 0.12 -7.00 -6.62
N CYS A 48 0.28 -6.67 -5.35
CA CYS A 48 1.60 -6.36 -4.80
C CYS A 48 2.45 -7.64 -4.68
N VAL A 49 3.75 -7.46 -4.62
CA VAL A 49 4.68 -8.57 -4.39
C VAL A 49 4.99 -8.65 -2.90
N LYS A 50 4.68 -9.79 -2.29
CA LYS A 50 5.01 -10.10 -0.89
C LYS A 50 6.01 -11.25 -0.86
N LYS A 51 7.24 -10.93 -0.45
CA LYS A 51 8.29 -11.95 -0.23
C LYS A 51 8.61 -12.01 1.25
N GLY A 52 9.20 -13.12 1.70
CA GLY A 52 9.73 -13.21 3.05
C GLY A 52 10.69 -12.05 3.34
N GLY A 53 10.50 -11.35 4.46
CA GLY A 53 11.28 -10.17 4.81
C GLY A 53 10.90 -8.87 4.07
N SER A 54 9.84 -8.88 3.25
CA SER A 54 9.45 -7.71 2.45
C SER A 54 8.97 -6.52 3.30
N VAL A 55 8.41 -6.76 4.49
CA VAL A 55 8.03 -5.69 5.40
C VAL A 55 9.26 -4.93 5.85
N LEU A 56 10.27 -5.63 6.36
CA LEU A 56 11.52 -5.03 6.83
C LEU A 56 12.27 -4.33 5.72
N SER A 57 12.47 -5.00 4.59
CA SER A 57 13.19 -4.41 3.45
C SER A 57 12.45 -3.20 2.89
N GLY A 58 11.13 -3.23 2.82
CA GLY A 58 10.32 -2.11 2.37
C GLY A 58 10.41 -0.89 3.29
N ILE A 59 10.47 -1.10 4.60
CA ILE A 59 10.70 -0.03 5.57
C ILE A 59 12.10 0.56 5.38
N GLN A 60 13.12 -0.29 5.25
CA GLN A 60 14.50 0.15 5.02
C GLN A 60 14.63 0.97 3.74
N ASP A 61 13.96 0.56 2.66
CA ASP A 61 13.93 1.31 1.41
C ASP A 61 13.31 2.70 1.61
N LEU A 62 12.20 2.80 2.35
CA LEU A 62 11.56 4.08 2.65
C LEU A 62 12.47 4.99 3.49
N LEU A 63 13.20 4.43 4.45
CA LEU A 63 14.13 5.18 5.30
C LEU A 63 15.32 5.77 4.53
N GLY A 64 15.63 5.23 3.35
CA GLY A 64 16.65 5.78 2.45
C GLY A 64 16.23 7.08 1.75
N TYR A 65 14.98 7.51 1.90
CA TYR A 65 14.43 8.69 1.24
C TYR A 65 13.89 9.69 2.24
N LYS A 66 13.87 10.95 1.85
CA LYS A 66 13.15 11.98 2.58
C LYS A 66 11.67 11.92 2.15
N LEU A 67 10.79 11.55 3.07
CA LEU A 67 9.36 11.54 2.82
C LEU A 67 8.79 12.94 2.99
N ILE A 68 8.12 13.42 1.96
CA ILE A 68 7.39 14.71 1.99
C ILE A 68 5.91 14.36 1.96
N VAL A 69 5.19 14.69 3.02
CA VAL A 69 3.78 14.36 3.18
C VAL A 69 2.95 15.63 3.09
N CYS A 70 1.91 15.62 2.24
CA CYS A 70 1.00 16.73 2.13
C CYS A 70 0.24 16.96 3.43
N GLY A 71 0.06 18.21 3.83
CA GLY A 71 -0.60 18.57 5.08
C GLY A 71 -2.09 18.18 5.16
N ASN A 72 -2.71 17.91 4.00
CA ASN A 72 -4.09 17.42 3.92
C ASN A 72 -4.20 15.88 3.96
N SER A 73 -3.17 15.20 4.44
CA SER A 73 -3.13 13.74 4.61
C SER A 73 -3.06 13.35 6.10
N PRO A 74 -4.08 13.68 6.91
CA PRO A 74 -4.01 13.53 8.37
C PRO A 74 -3.86 12.07 8.82
N ASN A 75 -4.47 11.13 8.10
CA ASN A 75 -4.40 9.72 8.45
C ASN A 75 -2.99 9.17 8.25
N LEU A 76 -2.32 9.52 7.16
CA LEU A 76 -0.95 9.11 6.92
C LEU A 76 0.01 9.73 7.94
N ILE A 77 -0.18 10.99 8.27
CA ILE A 77 0.61 11.68 9.31
C ILE A 77 0.47 10.97 10.65
N THR A 78 -0.76 10.61 11.03
CA THR A 78 -1.01 9.86 12.27
C THR A 78 -0.29 8.51 12.26
N GLU A 79 -0.35 7.77 11.17
CA GLU A 79 0.33 6.48 11.07
C GLU A 79 1.84 6.64 11.17
N LEU A 80 2.44 7.57 10.44
CA LEU A 80 3.88 7.82 10.49
C LEU A 80 4.36 8.23 11.88
N ASN A 81 3.55 8.96 12.64
CA ASN A 81 3.89 9.37 14.00
C ASN A 81 3.77 8.24 15.03
N ASN A 82 3.01 7.20 14.74
CA ASN A 82 2.73 6.11 15.68
C ASN A 82 3.31 4.77 15.23
N TYR A 83 3.84 4.67 14.02
CA TYR A 83 4.46 3.46 13.50
C TYR A 83 5.84 3.30 14.13
N GLU A 84 6.03 2.23 14.88
CA GLU A 84 7.22 2.05 15.71
C GLU A 84 7.71 0.61 15.70
N TRP A 85 8.93 0.42 16.19
CA TRP A 85 9.48 -0.90 16.44
C TRP A 85 9.05 -1.37 17.84
N ILE A 86 8.70 -2.65 17.93
CA ILE A 86 8.41 -3.29 19.20
C ILE A 86 9.30 -4.50 19.40
N ASP A 87 9.64 -4.79 20.65
CA ASP A 87 10.37 -6.00 21.01
C ASP A 87 9.40 -7.16 21.18
N LYS A 88 9.68 -8.27 20.51
CA LYS A 88 8.90 -9.49 20.61
C LYS A 88 9.84 -10.68 20.79
N GLY A 89 10.10 -11.02 22.05
CA GLY A 89 11.12 -12.00 22.40
C GLY A 89 12.53 -11.49 22.09
N SER A 90 13.30 -12.24 21.30
CA SER A 90 14.66 -11.86 20.90
C SER A 90 14.71 -10.97 19.64
N LYS A 91 13.55 -10.60 19.07
CA LYS A 91 13.47 -9.85 17.83
C LYS A 91 12.81 -8.51 18.04
N THR A 92 13.32 -7.49 17.34
CA THR A 92 12.67 -6.19 17.20
C THR A 92 11.95 -6.18 15.86
N ILE A 93 10.63 -6.00 15.89
CA ILE A 93 9.77 -6.03 14.70
C ILE A 93 8.93 -4.76 14.62
N PRO A 94 8.47 -4.39 13.42
CA PRO A 94 7.50 -3.29 13.31
C PRO A 94 6.19 -3.66 13.99
N ILE A 95 5.54 -2.66 14.57
CA ILE A 95 4.19 -2.82 15.13
C ILE A 95 3.19 -3.22 14.03
N ASP A 96 2.27 -4.13 14.36
CA ASP A 96 1.19 -4.52 13.45
C ASP A 96 -0.05 -3.65 13.68
N ASP A 97 0.15 -2.36 13.62
CA ASP A 97 -0.86 -1.33 13.76
C ASP A 97 -0.34 -0.06 13.08
N TYR A 98 -1.20 0.94 12.88
CA TYR A 98 -0.82 2.18 12.20
C TYR A 98 -0.16 1.96 10.84
N ASN A 99 -0.57 0.92 10.11
CA ASN A 99 0.06 0.50 8.86
C ASN A 99 -0.90 0.47 7.65
N HIS A 100 -2.13 0.97 7.79
CA HIS A 100 -3.15 0.91 6.74
C HIS A 100 -2.80 1.73 5.50
N LEU A 101 -2.01 2.77 5.65
CA LEU A 101 -1.50 3.60 4.56
C LEU A 101 -0.01 3.37 4.30
N ILE A 102 0.74 3.01 5.34
CA ILE A 102 2.16 2.69 5.21
C ILE A 102 2.37 1.42 4.37
N ASP A 103 1.57 0.39 4.55
CA ASP A 103 1.65 -0.82 3.75
C ASP A 103 1.42 -0.57 2.25
N PRO A 104 0.35 0.12 1.84
CA PRO A 104 0.17 0.50 0.44
C PRO A 104 1.32 1.36 -0.10
N LEU A 105 1.88 2.25 0.70
CA LEU A 105 3.04 3.06 0.30
C LEU A 105 4.25 2.16 -0.02
N ARG A 106 4.53 1.16 0.82
CA ARG A 106 5.59 0.18 0.57
C ARG A 106 5.35 -0.60 -0.72
N TYR A 107 4.13 -1.05 -0.95
CA TYR A 107 3.77 -1.80 -2.16
C TYR A 107 3.97 -0.98 -3.42
N ALA A 108 3.52 0.26 -3.40
CA ALA A 108 3.68 1.17 -4.53
C ALA A 108 5.16 1.50 -4.79
N LYS A 109 5.93 1.77 -3.74
CA LYS A 109 7.38 2.05 -3.85
C LYS A 109 8.14 0.86 -4.43
N ASN A 110 7.85 -0.34 -3.96
CA ASN A 110 8.45 -1.56 -4.47
C ASN A 110 8.19 -1.73 -5.97
N LYS A 111 6.97 -1.45 -6.42
CA LYS A 111 6.62 -1.54 -7.83
C LYS A 111 7.35 -0.50 -8.67
N LEU A 112 7.49 0.70 -8.17
CA LEU A 112 8.25 1.75 -8.86
C LEU A 112 9.73 1.37 -9.01
N ASP A 113 10.35 0.87 -7.96
CA ASP A 113 11.74 0.43 -7.99
C ASP A 113 11.95 -0.68 -9.01
N ASN A 114 11.10 -1.68 -9.02
CA ASN A 114 11.17 -2.78 -9.97
C ASN A 114 10.95 -2.33 -11.42
N LYS A 115 10.11 -1.33 -11.64
CA LYS A 115 9.88 -0.77 -12.97
C LYS A 115 11.14 -0.12 -13.54
N PHE A 116 11.97 0.51 -12.71
CA PHE A 116 13.21 1.13 -13.15
C PHE A 116 14.34 0.13 -13.39
N PHE A 117 14.26 -1.06 -12.80
CA PHE A 117 15.26 -2.11 -12.95
C PHE A 117 14.99 -3.11 -14.09
N VAL A 118 13.86 -3.01 -14.75
CA VAL A 118 13.47 -3.89 -15.88
C VAL A 118 13.81 -3.20 -17.21
N LEU A 119 14.97 -2.66 -17.29
CA LEU A 119 15.45 -2.13 -18.57
C LEU A 119 16.28 -3.20 -19.31
#